data_b7f1c7621493c90675d817308d5bf293
#
_entry.id   b7f1c7621493c90675d817308d5bf293
#
_cell.length_a   1.000
_cell.length_b   1.000
_cell.length_c   1.000
_cell.angle_alpha   90.00
_cell.angle_beta   90.00
_cell.angle_gamma   90.00
#
_symmetry.space_group_name_H-M   'P 1'
#
loop_
_entity.id
_entity.type
_entity.pdbx_description
1 polymer ?
#
loop_
_entity_poly.entity_id
_entity_poly.type
_entity_poly.pdbx_seq_one_letter_code
_entity_poly.pdbx_strand_id
1 'polypeptide(L)'
;VTLRLQLTEVPEPTLLFGHGQRMEHPKDGLLLFGPNENPWPGGSLRICVVATRTGLDRYSKCVARLALPIAPKKADDPNHTHFPGFEAVFGVAWPSTPATWIEVDAGELARVIRIEDRHQAIHHAVSLYAEAIAEHLRQGSESGIDLWMAVVPEDVYRYCRPQSKVEKDERQRPDTLMNKEAATRLLQAPGLFDEDNVAAEVYLYELDFHNQLKARLLEHKVAVQVLRETTLAPEDFIKANGMPLRSLQDPATLAWNLATTCFFKAGGRPWQLGKARPGVCYVGIVFKKDFSSPEPGNACCGAQMFLESGDGVVFRGAVGPWMTETDDDFHLPRDKARALMQLVVDAYRKNHGGEAPKELFIHGKTRFDAEEWEGFRETVPPETNVVCVRIRPDASLKLFRHGTTNIGRGIAWVRSSWRAYLWTKGFVPRLQTYAGREVPNPLSIEISRGEAVIEQVMADVLALTKLNYNTCIYGDGIPVTLRFADAVGEILTAAPRKNELPPLPFRYYI
;
A
#
# COMPACT_ATOMS: atom_id res chain seq x y z
N VAL A 1 37.33 13.82 -23.51
CA VAL A 1 36.25 14.77 -23.20
C VAL A 1 35.85 14.58 -21.74
N THR A 2 36.26 15.54 -20.88
CA THR A 2 35.86 15.50 -19.45
C THR A 2 34.43 15.99 -19.38
N LEU A 3 33.46 15.07 -19.20
CA LEU A 3 32.07 15.41 -18.90
C LEU A 3 32.03 16.06 -17.50
N ARG A 4 31.80 17.37 -17.43
CA ARG A 4 31.47 18.05 -16.16
C ARG A 4 29.98 17.79 -15.89
N LEU A 5 29.69 16.84 -15.00
CA LEU A 5 28.34 16.64 -14.44
C LEU A 5 28.04 17.81 -13.47
N GLN A 6 27.04 18.61 -13.80
CA GLN A 6 26.54 19.61 -12.86
C GLN A 6 25.47 18.94 -12.00
N LEU A 7 25.86 18.59 -10.78
CA LEU A 7 24.95 18.07 -9.77
C LEU A 7 24.32 19.25 -9.02
N THR A 8 23.04 19.08 -8.66
CA THR A 8 22.32 19.99 -7.79
C THR A 8 21.78 19.23 -6.58
N GLU A 9 21.49 19.95 -5.51
CA GLU A 9 20.87 19.40 -4.32
C GLU A 9 19.42 19.88 -4.24
N VAL A 10 18.49 18.94 -4.17
CA VAL A 10 17.09 19.19 -3.89
C VAL A 10 16.93 19.17 -2.36
N PRO A 11 16.48 20.28 -1.74
CA PRO A 11 16.33 20.35 -0.29
C PRO A 11 15.44 19.24 0.26
N GLU A 12 15.84 18.66 1.41
CA GLU A 12 15.04 17.62 2.06
C GLU A 12 13.67 18.17 2.49
N PRO A 13 12.57 17.52 2.11
CA PRO A 13 11.23 17.96 2.49
C PRO A 13 11.00 17.80 3.99
N THR A 14 10.44 18.83 4.62
CA THR A 14 9.96 18.76 5.99
C THR A 14 8.56 18.16 6.06
N LEU A 15 8.26 17.54 7.21
CA LEU A 15 6.94 17.01 7.57
C LEU A 15 6.32 17.89 8.66
N LEU A 16 5.01 18.00 8.66
CA LEU A 16 4.22 18.73 9.64
C LEU A 16 3.63 17.76 10.67
N PHE A 17 3.80 18.10 11.94
CA PHE A 17 3.35 17.32 13.10
C PHE A 17 2.42 18.13 13.99
N GLY A 18 2.10 17.60 15.17
CA GLY A 18 1.31 18.28 16.15
C GLY A 18 1.81 19.69 16.46
N HIS A 19 0.89 20.57 16.87
CA HIS A 19 1.16 21.99 17.18
C HIS A 19 1.80 22.79 16.03
N GLY A 20 1.61 22.34 14.76
CA GLY A 20 2.15 23.02 13.58
C GLY A 20 3.68 22.92 13.46
N GLN A 21 4.32 22.00 14.17
CA GLN A 21 5.77 21.86 14.19
C GLN A 21 6.27 21.06 12.98
N ARG A 22 7.50 21.38 12.52
CA ARG A 22 8.09 20.78 11.33
C ARG A 22 9.38 20.05 11.66
N MET A 23 9.52 18.86 11.07
CA MET A 23 10.70 18.01 11.22
C MET A 23 10.94 17.22 9.94
N GLU A 24 12.18 16.88 9.62
CA GLU A 24 12.49 16.02 8.47
C GLU A 24 12.27 14.53 8.78
N HIS A 25 12.58 14.09 9.99
CA HIS A 25 12.53 12.69 10.38
C HIS A 25 11.18 12.36 11.06
N PRO A 26 10.41 11.37 10.52
CA PRO A 26 9.09 11.06 11.07
C PRO A 26 9.11 10.65 12.55
N LYS A 27 10.08 9.80 12.96
CA LYS A 27 10.19 9.34 14.35
C LYS A 27 10.50 10.50 15.30
N ASP A 28 11.42 11.41 14.90
CA ASP A 28 11.77 12.57 15.72
C ASP A 28 10.56 13.51 15.86
N GLY A 29 9.83 13.75 14.76
CA GLY A 29 8.63 14.59 14.77
C GLY A 29 7.51 14.01 15.63
N LEU A 30 7.22 12.73 15.48
CA LEU A 30 6.22 12.04 16.30
C LEU A 30 6.62 12.01 17.77
N LEU A 31 7.89 11.76 18.08
CA LEU A 31 8.40 11.72 19.45
C LEU A 31 8.30 13.07 20.17
N LEU A 32 8.63 14.15 19.46
CA LEU A 32 8.72 15.48 20.06
C LEU A 32 7.39 16.25 20.06
N PHE A 33 6.57 16.04 19.02
CA PHE A 33 5.39 16.87 18.78
C PHE A 33 4.09 16.09 18.66
N GLY A 34 4.15 14.76 18.62
CA GLY A 34 3.00 13.90 18.39
C GLY A 34 2.49 13.94 16.95
N PRO A 35 1.39 13.23 16.67
CA PRO A 35 0.82 13.16 15.33
C PRO A 35 0.22 14.50 14.89
N ASN A 36 0.17 14.71 13.58
CA ASN A 36 -0.43 15.91 12.99
C ASN A 36 -1.92 16.03 13.32
N GLU A 37 -2.67 14.93 13.22
CA GLU A 37 -4.08 14.86 13.63
C GLU A 37 -4.34 13.61 14.46
N ASN A 38 -4.94 13.79 15.61
CA ASN A 38 -5.40 12.73 16.49
C ASN A 38 -6.92 12.90 16.71
N PRO A 39 -7.78 12.05 16.10
CA PRO A 39 -9.23 12.11 16.32
C PRO A 39 -9.66 11.71 17.75
N TRP A 40 -8.78 11.11 18.55
CA TRP A 40 -9.09 10.57 19.90
C TRP A 40 -8.15 11.13 20.99
N PRO A 41 -8.01 12.42 21.18
CA PRO A 41 -7.06 12.97 22.13
C PRO A 41 -7.40 12.50 23.57
N GLY A 42 -6.46 11.75 24.18
CA GLY A 42 -6.65 11.16 25.53
C GLY A 42 -7.68 10.02 25.59
N GLY A 43 -8.16 9.55 24.44
CA GLY A 43 -9.11 8.45 24.31
C GLY A 43 -8.45 7.10 24.08
N SER A 44 -9.24 6.17 23.57
CA SER A 44 -8.82 4.80 23.28
C SER A 44 -9.34 4.35 21.92
N LEU A 45 -8.51 3.61 21.17
CA LEU A 45 -8.92 2.98 19.90
C LEU A 45 -9.90 1.84 20.18
N ARG A 46 -10.94 1.77 19.36
CA ARG A 46 -11.89 0.66 19.35
C ARG A 46 -11.46 -0.33 18.26
N ILE A 47 -10.85 -1.44 18.69
CA ILE A 47 -10.30 -2.46 17.80
C ILE A 47 -11.22 -3.68 17.81
N CYS A 48 -11.54 -4.21 16.62
CA CYS A 48 -12.09 -5.54 16.47
C CYS A 48 -10.99 -6.50 16.00
N VAL A 49 -10.85 -7.63 16.69
CA VAL A 49 -9.87 -8.67 16.34
C VAL A 49 -10.61 -9.88 15.76
N VAL A 50 -10.20 -10.34 14.60
CA VAL A 50 -10.68 -11.58 13.97
C VAL A 50 -9.52 -12.57 13.96
N ALA A 51 -9.63 -13.63 14.75
CA ALA A 51 -8.50 -14.53 15.05
C ALA A 51 -8.97 -15.87 15.60
N THR A 52 -8.08 -16.87 15.56
CA THR A 52 -8.20 -18.04 16.44
C THR A 52 -7.96 -17.63 17.90
N ARG A 53 -8.34 -18.48 18.86
CA ARG A 53 -8.07 -18.25 20.29
C ARG A 53 -6.59 -17.97 20.56
N THR A 54 -5.70 -18.75 19.99
CA THR A 54 -4.24 -18.56 20.12
C THR A 54 -3.79 -17.23 19.48
N GLY A 55 -4.37 -16.87 18.34
CA GLY A 55 -4.10 -15.60 17.66
C GLY A 55 -4.50 -14.40 18.53
N LEU A 56 -5.63 -14.47 19.23
CA LEU A 56 -6.07 -13.42 20.14
C LEU A 56 -5.10 -13.26 21.34
N ASP A 57 -4.66 -14.36 21.95
CA ASP A 57 -3.69 -14.33 23.05
C ASP A 57 -2.37 -13.67 22.62
N ARG A 58 -1.88 -13.99 21.41
CA ARG A 58 -0.68 -13.37 20.82
C ARG A 58 -0.88 -11.89 20.52
N TYR A 59 -2.06 -11.50 20.00
CA TYR A 59 -2.42 -10.11 19.82
C TYR A 59 -2.35 -9.35 21.13
N SER A 60 -3.03 -9.83 22.18
CA SER A 60 -3.10 -9.17 23.48
C SER A 60 -1.72 -8.96 24.11
N LYS A 61 -0.85 -9.98 24.04
CA LYS A 61 0.55 -9.90 24.52
C LYS A 61 1.37 -8.89 23.71
N CYS A 62 1.22 -8.88 22.39
CA CYS A 62 1.93 -7.94 21.52
C CYS A 62 1.51 -6.49 21.79
N VAL A 63 0.22 -6.21 21.90
CA VAL A 63 -0.29 -4.86 22.17
C VAL A 63 0.11 -4.39 23.57
N ALA A 64 0.06 -5.26 24.59
CA ALA A 64 0.57 -4.93 25.93
C ALA A 64 2.06 -4.55 25.89
N ARG A 65 2.86 -5.20 25.04
CA ARG A 65 4.27 -4.83 24.82
C ARG A 65 4.42 -3.50 24.08
N LEU A 66 3.57 -3.22 23.07
CA LEU A 66 3.57 -1.95 22.34
C LEU A 66 3.12 -0.74 23.19
N ALA A 67 2.45 -0.96 24.30
CA ALA A 67 2.14 0.10 25.26
C ALA A 67 3.37 0.56 26.07
N LEU A 68 4.43 -0.25 26.09
CA LEU A 68 5.66 0.00 26.85
C LEU A 68 6.81 0.45 25.93
N PRO A 69 7.85 1.09 26.50
CA PRO A 69 9.06 1.39 25.76
C PRO A 69 9.78 0.15 25.22
N ILE A 70 10.21 0.20 23.95
CA ILE A 70 10.95 -0.88 23.28
C ILE A 70 12.28 -0.36 22.78
N ALA A 71 13.37 -0.88 23.33
CA ALA A 71 14.71 -0.53 22.92
C ALA A 71 15.11 -1.26 21.62
N PRO A 72 15.93 -0.65 20.76
CA PRO A 72 16.54 -1.34 19.63
C PRO A 72 17.56 -2.37 20.10
N LYS A 73 17.85 -3.38 19.27
CA LYS A 73 18.89 -4.40 19.58
C LYS A 73 20.30 -3.78 19.72
N LYS A 74 20.56 -2.72 18.96
CA LYS A 74 21.81 -1.96 19.00
C LYS A 74 21.50 -0.50 19.35
N ALA A 75 21.79 -0.11 20.58
CA ALA A 75 21.47 1.23 21.09
C ALA A 75 22.17 2.37 20.31
N ASP A 76 23.37 2.08 19.78
CA ASP A 76 24.20 3.08 19.09
C ASP A 76 23.90 3.18 17.58
N ASP A 77 22.94 2.42 17.06
CA ASP A 77 22.56 2.48 15.65
C ASP A 77 21.52 3.59 15.42
N PRO A 78 21.88 4.72 14.79
CA PRO A 78 20.96 5.85 14.59
C PRO A 78 19.77 5.53 13.68
N ASN A 79 19.80 4.41 12.94
CA ASN A 79 18.65 3.95 12.16
C ASN A 79 17.56 3.32 13.03
N HIS A 80 17.90 2.80 14.19
CA HIS A 80 17.02 2.06 15.08
C HIS A 80 16.69 2.90 16.33
N THR A 81 15.82 3.89 16.16
CA THR A 81 15.37 4.76 17.25
C THR A 81 14.50 3.99 18.24
N HIS A 82 14.73 4.19 19.52
CA HIS A 82 13.89 3.70 20.61
C HIS A 82 12.41 4.03 20.38
N PHE A 83 11.52 3.07 20.63
CA PHE A 83 10.06 3.26 20.57
C PHE A 83 9.54 3.52 21.99
N PRO A 84 8.92 4.68 22.29
CA PRO A 84 8.55 5.04 23.66
C PRO A 84 7.25 4.43 24.17
N GLY A 85 6.50 3.75 23.32
CA GLY A 85 5.17 3.22 23.57
C GLY A 85 4.10 3.90 22.72
N PHE A 86 3.03 3.18 22.40
CA PHE A 86 2.02 3.66 21.45
C PHE A 86 1.33 4.94 21.95
N GLU A 87 0.82 4.93 23.17
CA GLU A 87 0.12 6.08 23.74
C GLU A 87 1.02 7.30 23.93
N ALA A 88 2.29 7.07 24.31
CA ALA A 88 3.28 8.14 24.45
C ALA A 88 3.57 8.85 23.12
N VAL A 89 3.46 8.14 21.98
CA VAL A 89 3.70 8.70 20.64
C VAL A 89 2.46 9.35 20.05
N PHE A 90 1.30 8.69 20.19
CA PHE A 90 0.10 9.09 19.44
C PHE A 90 -0.97 9.77 20.30
N GLY A 91 -0.80 9.82 21.63
CA GLY A 91 -1.76 10.47 22.54
C GLY A 91 -3.13 9.78 22.57
N VAL A 92 -3.20 8.49 22.24
CA VAL A 92 -4.39 7.64 22.28
C VAL A 92 -4.00 6.25 22.73
N ALA A 93 -4.79 5.62 23.59
CA ALA A 93 -4.52 4.28 24.08
C ALA A 93 -4.86 3.22 23.00
N TRP A 94 -4.03 2.17 22.93
CA TRP A 94 -4.33 0.96 22.17
C TRP A 94 -4.50 -0.19 23.16
N PRO A 95 -5.78 -0.58 23.47
CA PRO A 95 -6.04 -1.60 24.48
C PRO A 95 -5.58 -2.98 24.05
N SER A 96 -4.93 -3.71 24.95
CA SER A 96 -4.57 -5.13 24.73
C SER A 96 -5.79 -6.05 24.71
N THR A 97 -6.87 -5.65 25.40
CA THR A 97 -8.18 -6.29 25.26
C THR A 97 -8.94 -5.57 24.16
N PRO A 98 -9.29 -6.23 23.04
CA PRO A 98 -10.04 -5.59 21.97
C PRO A 98 -11.47 -5.25 22.42
N ALA A 99 -12.09 -4.24 21.80
CA ALA A 99 -13.49 -3.89 22.03
C ALA A 99 -14.42 -5.06 21.63
N THR A 100 -14.05 -5.77 20.58
CA THR A 100 -14.76 -6.95 20.07
C THR A 100 -13.77 -7.98 19.57
N TRP A 101 -14.09 -9.24 19.77
CA TRP A 101 -13.36 -10.37 19.20
C TRP A 101 -14.30 -11.33 18.47
N ILE A 102 -13.91 -11.70 17.27
CA ILE A 102 -14.59 -12.69 16.43
C ILE A 102 -13.69 -13.91 16.31
N GLU A 103 -14.15 -15.04 16.81
CA GLU A 103 -13.38 -16.28 16.76
C GLU A 103 -13.44 -16.92 15.39
N VAL A 104 -12.27 -17.28 14.86
CA VAL A 104 -12.12 -18.14 13.69
C VAL A 104 -11.80 -19.55 14.20
N ASP A 105 -12.60 -20.54 13.77
CA ASP A 105 -12.36 -21.92 14.14
C ASP A 105 -11.01 -22.41 13.62
N ALA A 106 -10.11 -22.77 14.55
CA ALA A 106 -8.76 -23.21 14.21
C ALA A 106 -8.73 -24.56 13.48
N GLY A 107 -9.65 -25.46 13.79
CA GLY A 107 -9.74 -26.79 13.18
C GLY A 107 -10.21 -26.68 11.73
N GLU A 108 -11.27 -25.92 11.51
CA GLU A 108 -11.79 -25.67 10.15
C GLU A 108 -10.78 -24.92 9.30
N LEU A 109 -10.13 -23.87 9.85
CA LEU A 109 -9.07 -23.17 9.14
C LEU A 109 -7.92 -24.10 8.75
N ALA A 110 -7.47 -24.97 9.67
CA ALA A 110 -6.42 -25.94 9.40
C ALA A 110 -6.82 -26.98 8.33
N ARG A 111 -8.11 -27.31 8.25
CA ARG A 111 -8.67 -28.21 7.23
C ARG A 111 -8.68 -27.55 5.85
N VAL A 112 -9.27 -26.34 5.74
CA VAL A 112 -9.51 -25.69 4.44
C VAL A 112 -8.21 -25.27 3.75
N ILE A 113 -7.19 -24.80 4.49
CA ILE A 113 -5.90 -24.39 3.90
C ILE A 113 -5.14 -25.56 3.28
N ARG A 114 -5.50 -26.81 3.60
CA ARG A 114 -4.88 -28.03 3.07
C ARG A 114 -5.67 -28.69 1.93
N ILE A 115 -6.80 -28.10 1.51
CA ILE A 115 -7.54 -28.58 0.33
C ILE A 115 -6.60 -28.61 -0.87
N GLU A 116 -6.65 -29.72 -1.64
CA GLU A 116 -5.76 -29.96 -2.77
C GLU A 116 -5.91 -28.87 -3.86
N ASP A 117 -7.14 -28.49 -4.17
CA ASP A 117 -7.42 -27.37 -5.07
C ASP A 117 -7.13 -26.03 -4.37
N ARG A 118 -6.14 -25.29 -4.91
CA ARG A 118 -5.65 -24.05 -4.30
C ARG A 118 -6.66 -22.91 -4.37
N HIS A 119 -7.50 -22.85 -5.40
CA HIS A 119 -8.55 -21.84 -5.48
C HIS A 119 -9.58 -22.03 -4.37
N GLN A 120 -10.06 -23.27 -4.19
CA GLN A 120 -10.97 -23.61 -3.11
C GLN A 120 -10.34 -23.39 -1.73
N ALA A 121 -9.09 -23.85 -1.53
CA ALA A 121 -8.39 -23.69 -0.25
C ALA A 121 -8.30 -22.23 0.20
N ILE A 122 -7.83 -21.36 -0.68
CA ILE A 122 -7.64 -19.95 -0.36
C ILE A 122 -8.98 -19.22 -0.22
N HIS A 123 -9.93 -19.50 -1.12
CA HIS A 123 -11.25 -18.89 -1.05
C HIS A 123 -11.97 -19.23 0.26
N HIS A 124 -11.95 -20.51 0.71
CA HIS A 124 -12.57 -20.91 1.97
C HIS A 124 -11.85 -20.32 3.18
N ALA A 125 -10.51 -20.32 3.17
CA ALA A 125 -9.75 -19.69 4.25
C ALA A 125 -10.07 -18.19 4.36
N VAL A 126 -10.21 -17.47 3.25
CA VAL A 126 -10.61 -16.06 3.25
C VAL A 126 -12.06 -15.91 3.70
N SER A 127 -12.96 -16.82 3.30
CA SER A 127 -14.38 -16.78 3.71
C SER A 127 -14.53 -16.85 5.22
N LEU A 128 -13.75 -17.66 5.93
CA LEU A 128 -13.79 -17.73 7.39
C LEU A 128 -13.56 -16.36 8.06
N TYR A 129 -12.75 -15.50 7.48
CA TYR A 129 -12.50 -14.14 7.99
C TYR A 129 -13.49 -13.13 7.43
N ALA A 130 -13.70 -13.11 6.11
CA ALA A 130 -14.50 -12.09 5.44
C ALA A 130 -15.98 -12.19 5.80
N GLU A 131 -16.53 -13.41 5.87
CA GLU A 131 -17.94 -13.63 6.21
C GLU A 131 -18.21 -13.37 7.69
N ALA A 132 -17.28 -13.72 8.57
CA ALA A 132 -17.36 -13.39 9.99
C ALA A 132 -17.43 -11.87 10.23
N ILE A 133 -16.60 -11.09 9.50
CA ILE A 133 -16.64 -9.63 9.52
C ILE A 133 -17.97 -9.11 8.95
N ALA A 134 -18.38 -9.62 7.79
CA ALA A 134 -19.62 -9.19 7.13
C ALA A 134 -20.87 -9.49 7.97
N GLU A 135 -20.89 -10.65 8.64
CA GLU A 135 -21.98 -11.01 9.55
C GLU A 135 -22.06 -10.07 10.75
N HIS A 136 -20.90 -9.80 11.38
CA HIS A 136 -20.85 -8.87 12.50
C HIS A 136 -21.33 -7.46 12.12
N LEU A 137 -20.97 -6.98 10.92
CA LEU A 137 -21.45 -5.70 10.40
C LEU A 137 -22.97 -5.69 10.13
N ARG A 138 -23.52 -6.81 9.64
CA ARG A 138 -24.99 -6.94 9.40
C ARG A 138 -25.78 -6.93 10.69
N GLN A 139 -25.24 -7.52 11.75
CA GLN A 139 -25.92 -7.55 13.06
C GLN A 139 -25.99 -6.17 13.73
N GLY A 140 -25.37 -5.14 13.15
CA GLY A 140 -25.47 -3.75 13.60
C GLY A 140 -24.89 -3.52 15.00
N SER A 141 -24.13 -4.48 15.53
CA SER A 141 -23.79 -4.55 16.93
C SER A 141 -22.80 -3.48 17.38
N GLU A 142 -22.10 -2.77 16.46
CA GLU A 142 -21.21 -1.69 16.91
C GLU A 142 -20.92 -0.65 15.82
N SER A 143 -21.62 0.48 15.90
CA SER A 143 -21.14 1.73 15.30
C SER A 143 -19.86 2.16 16.03
N GLY A 144 -18.72 2.21 15.35
CA GLY A 144 -17.53 2.86 15.89
C GLY A 144 -16.28 1.99 16.09
N ILE A 145 -16.11 0.88 15.34
CA ILE A 145 -14.82 0.22 15.25
C ILE A 145 -13.86 1.08 14.38
N ASP A 146 -12.74 1.49 14.98
CA ASP A 146 -11.74 2.32 14.31
C ASP A 146 -10.85 1.48 13.38
N LEU A 147 -10.51 0.24 13.80
CA LEU A 147 -9.61 -0.63 13.07
C LEU A 147 -9.98 -2.10 13.26
N TRP A 148 -9.97 -2.85 12.17
CA TRP A 148 -10.12 -4.29 12.16
C TRP A 148 -8.76 -4.97 12.03
N MET A 149 -8.52 -6.00 12.83
CA MET A 149 -7.29 -6.76 12.84
C MET A 149 -7.55 -8.23 12.54
N ALA A 150 -7.07 -8.68 11.38
CA ALA A 150 -7.10 -10.09 11.00
C ALA A 150 -5.76 -10.74 11.42
N VAL A 151 -5.77 -11.49 12.51
CA VAL A 151 -4.59 -12.25 12.93
C VAL A 151 -4.61 -13.62 12.28
N VAL A 152 -3.59 -13.92 11.49
CA VAL A 152 -3.52 -15.14 10.69
C VAL A 152 -2.42 -16.07 11.19
N PRO A 153 -2.71 -17.38 11.38
CA PRO A 153 -1.72 -18.39 11.67
C PRO A 153 -0.64 -18.47 10.60
N GLU A 154 0.56 -18.90 10.98
CA GLU A 154 1.68 -19.02 10.05
C GLU A 154 1.37 -19.99 8.91
N ASP A 155 0.58 -21.04 9.17
CA ASP A 155 0.16 -22.02 8.16
C ASP A 155 -0.69 -21.39 7.04
N VAL A 156 -1.53 -20.37 7.34
CA VAL A 156 -2.25 -19.63 6.31
C VAL A 156 -1.26 -18.94 5.38
N TYR A 157 -0.22 -18.30 5.93
CA TYR A 157 0.82 -17.70 5.10
C TYR A 157 1.60 -18.74 4.30
N ARG A 158 1.86 -19.91 4.87
CA ARG A 158 2.58 -21.00 4.22
C ARG A 158 1.78 -21.61 3.07
N TYR A 159 0.47 -21.81 3.25
CA TYR A 159 -0.36 -22.56 2.33
C TYR A 159 -1.28 -21.70 1.42
N CYS A 160 -1.52 -20.43 1.73
CA CYS A 160 -2.47 -19.59 0.98
C CYS A 160 -1.80 -18.46 0.17
N ARG A 161 -0.79 -18.84 -0.63
CA ARG A 161 -0.05 -17.94 -1.55
C ARG A 161 0.07 -18.59 -2.93
N PRO A 162 0.35 -17.80 -4.01
CA PRO A 162 0.39 -18.33 -5.38
C PRO A 162 1.30 -19.53 -5.61
N GLN A 163 2.43 -19.59 -4.89
CA GLN A 163 3.44 -20.66 -5.04
C GLN A 163 3.38 -21.69 -3.93
N SER A 164 2.37 -21.64 -3.07
CA SER A 164 2.23 -22.59 -1.95
C SER A 164 1.94 -23.99 -2.46
N LYS A 165 2.54 -24.97 -1.78
CA LYS A 165 2.33 -26.41 -2.02
C LYS A 165 2.00 -27.08 -0.70
N VAL A 166 1.04 -27.98 -0.72
CA VAL A 166 0.69 -28.84 0.40
C VAL A 166 1.29 -30.22 0.12
N GLU A 167 1.96 -30.80 1.10
CA GLU A 167 2.53 -32.15 1.01
C GLU A 167 1.40 -33.18 0.78
N LYS A 168 1.69 -34.27 0.04
CA LYS A 168 0.65 -35.18 -0.44
C LYS A 168 -0.14 -35.85 0.70
N ASP A 169 0.53 -36.15 1.80
CA ASP A 169 -0.03 -36.75 3.00
C ASP A 169 -0.88 -35.81 3.85
N GLU A 170 -0.70 -34.49 3.69
CA GLU A 170 -1.48 -33.46 4.39
C GLU A 170 -2.70 -32.97 3.58
N ARG A 171 -2.83 -33.37 2.31
CA ARG A 171 -3.88 -32.87 1.42
C ARG A 171 -5.26 -33.35 1.85
N GLN A 172 -6.19 -32.39 1.83
CA GLN A 172 -7.61 -32.62 2.00
C GLN A 172 -8.31 -32.68 0.63
N ARG A 173 -9.37 -33.47 0.54
CA ARG A 173 -10.17 -33.52 -0.69
C ARG A 173 -10.86 -32.17 -0.95
N PRO A 174 -10.94 -31.75 -2.20
CA PRO A 174 -11.71 -30.55 -2.56
C PRO A 174 -13.22 -30.80 -2.36
N ASP A 175 -13.95 -29.74 -2.05
CA ASP A 175 -15.41 -29.82 -1.84
C ASP A 175 -16.13 -30.10 -3.18
N THR A 176 -15.58 -29.60 -4.28
CA THR A 176 -16.04 -29.90 -5.64
C THR A 176 -14.89 -30.43 -6.51
N LEU A 177 -15.21 -31.36 -7.42
CA LEU A 177 -14.25 -31.89 -8.38
C LEU A 177 -14.02 -30.97 -9.59
N MET A 178 -14.48 -29.72 -9.51
CA MET A 178 -14.24 -28.72 -10.53
C MET A 178 -12.75 -28.36 -10.63
N ASN A 179 -12.26 -28.20 -11.84
CA ASN A 179 -10.92 -27.67 -12.10
C ASN A 179 -11.03 -26.33 -12.84
N LYS A 180 -9.89 -25.64 -12.97
CA LYS A 180 -9.85 -24.32 -13.61
C LYS A 180 -10.40 -24.31 -15.05
N GLU A 181 -10.18 -25.37 -15.84
CA GLU A 181 -10.66 -25.44 -17.21
C GLU A 181 -12.19 -25.60 -17.28
N ALA A 182 -12.76 -26.45 -16.41
CA ALA A 182 -14.20 -26.61 -16.28
C ALA A 182 -14.86 -25.32 -15.79
N ALA A 183 -14.27 -24.68 -14.78
CA ALA A 183 -14.74 -23.41 -14.26
C ALA A 183 -14.71 -22.30 -15.34
N THR A 184 -13.62 -22.19 -16.11
CA THR A 184 -13.54 -21.20 -17.20
C THR A 184 -14.65 -21.40 -18.24
N ARG A 185 -14.96 -22.64 -18.60
CA ARG A 185 -16.08 -22.93 -19.52
C ARG A 185 -17.42 -22.51 -18.96
N LEU A 186 -17.70 -22.82 -17.68
CA LEU A 186 -18.94 -22.41 -17.01
C LEU A 186 -19.05 -20.90 -16.86
N LEU A 187 -17.97 -20.20 -16.59
CA LEU A 187 -17.96 -18.73 -16.49
C LEU A 187 -18.23 -18.06 -17.84
N GLN A 188 -17.84 -18.69 -18.97
CA GLN A 188 -18.13 -18.20 -20.32
C GLN A 188 -19.55 -18.57 -20.77
N ALA A 189 -20.04 -19.75 -20.38
CA ALA A 189 -21.37 -20.27 -20.73
C ALA A 189 -21.97 -20.98 -19.51
N PRO A 190 -22.75 -20.26 -18.67
CA PRO A 190 -23.35 -20.80 -17.46
C PRO A 190 -24.16 -22.07 -17.73
N GLY A 191 -23.96 -23.06 -16.87
CA GLY A 191 -24.70 -24.33 -16.91
C GLY A 191 -26.09 -24.22 -16.32
N LEU A 192 -26.86 -25.32 -16.41
CA LEU A 192 -28.23 -25.40 -15.88
C LEU A 192 -28.28 -25.45 -14.34
N PHE A 193 -27.20 -25.87 -13.70
CA PHE A 193 -27.14 -26.03 -12.25
C PHE A 193 -26.47 -24.83 -11.62
N ASP A 194 -27.16 -24.07 -10.79
CA ASP A 194 -26.66 -22.89 -10.13
C ASP A 194 -25.49 -23.19 -9.20
N GLU A 195 -25.47 -24.37 -8.58
CA GLU A 195 -24.40 -24.81 -7.69
C GLU A 195 -23.04 -24.89 -8.44
N ASP A 196 -23.03 -25.40 -9.67
CA ASP A 196 -21.83 -25.50 -10.49
C ASP A 196 -21.36 -24.10 -10.94
N ASN A 197 -22.30 -23.22 -11.26
CA ASN A 197 -21.99 -21.84 -11.65
C ASN A 197 -21.34 -21.08 -10.47
N VAL A 198 -21.89 -21.22 -9.26
CA VAL A 198 -21.34 -20.63 -8.03
C VAL A 198 -19.95 -21.22 -7.71
N ALA A 199 -19.80 -22.54 -7.86
CA ALA A 199 -18.50 -23.19 -7.66
C ALA A 199 -17.44 -22.70 -8.67
N ALA A 200 -17.83 -22.36 -9.89
CA ALA A 200 -16.94 -21.79 -10.90
C ALA A 200 -16.46 -20.37 -10.53
N GLU A 201 -17.28 -19.56 -9.84
CA GLU A 201 -16.89 -18.21 -9.40
C GLU A 201 -15.64 -18.21 -8.51
N VAL A 202 -15.38 -19.28 -7.75
CA VAL A 202 -14.20 -19.42 -6.89
C VAL A 202 -12.90 -19.26 -7.67
N TYR A 203 -12.89 -19.62 -8.95
CA TYR A 203 -11.72 -19.53 -9.82
C TYR A 203 -11.45 -18.13 -10.39
N LEU A 204 -12.34 -17.16 -10.13
CA LEU A 204 -12.14 -15.74 -10.44
C LEU A 204 -11.32 -14.99 -9.36
N TYR A 205 -11.10 -15.62 -8.22
CA TYR A 205 -10.35 -15.02 -7.12
C TYR A 205 -8.86 -15.28 -7.24
N GLU A 206 -8.04 -14.28 -6.85
CA GLU A 206 -6.59 -14.40 -6.82
C GLU A 206 -6.12 -15.46 -5.81
N LEU A 207 -5.04 -16.15 -6.13
CA LEU A 207 -4.41 -17.16 -5.25
C LEU A 207 -3.53 -16.54 -4.17
N ASP A 208 -4.02 -15.47 -3.52
CA ASP A 208 -3.33 -14.81 -2.40
C ASP A 208 -4.35 -14.41 -1.32
N PHE A 209 -4.17 -14.97 -0.11
CA PHE A 209 -5.07 -14.72 1.02
C PHE A 209 -5.18 -13.25 1.37
N HIS A 210 -4.04 -12.52 1.45
CA HIS A 210 -4.02 -11.13 1.87
C HIS A 210 -4.76 -10.22 0.87
N ASN A 211 -4.48 -10.39 -0.42
CA ASN A 211 -5.08 -9.59 -1.47
C ASN A 211 -6.58 -9.89 -1.60
N GLN A 212 -6.93 -11.17 -1.57
CA GLN A 212 -8.33 -11.61 -1.66
C GLN A 212 -9.16 -11.15 -0.45
N LEU A 213 -8.63 -11.25 0.78
CA LEU A 213 -9.33 -10.77 1.98
C LEU A 213 -9.59 -9.26 1.90
N LYS A 214 -8.58 -8.48 1.57
CA LYS A 214 -8.75 -7.02 1.41
C LYS A 214 -9.75 -6.68 0.31
N ALA A 215 -9.65 -7.33 -0.86
CA ALA A 215 -10.56 -7.08 -1.98
C ALA A 215 -12.03 -7.32 -1.60
N ARG A 216 -12.32 -8.41 -0.90
CA ARG A 216 -13.68 -8.74 -0.43
C ARG A 216 -14.20 -7.75 0.63
N LEU A 217 -13.33 -7.22 1.47
CA LEU A 217 -13.69 -6.27 2.53
C LEU A 217 -13.87 -4.83 2.03
N LEU A 218 -13.43 -4.49 0.81
CA LEU A 218 -13.67 -3.17 0.22
C LEU A 218 -15.16 -2.84 0.09
N GLU A 219 -16.00 -3.81 -0.23
CA GLU A 219 -17.44 -3.64 -0.35
C GLU A 219 -18.10 -3.23 0.99
N HIS A 220 -17.51 -3.68 2.09
CA HIS A 220 -17.93 -3.35 3.45
C HIS A 220 -17.30 -2.07 4.01
N LYS A 221 -16.39 -1.43 3.26
CA LYS A 221 -15.63 -0.23 3.69
C LYS A 221 -14.93 -0.45 5.02
N VAL A 222 -14.26 -1.59 5.16
CA VAL A 222 -13.52 -1.99 6.36
C VAL A 222 -12.03 -1.78 6.16
N ALA A 223 -11.42 -0.97 7.03
CA ALA A 223 -9.97 -0.85 7.10
C ALA A 223 -9.41 -2.01 7.92
N VAL A 224 -8.80 -3.01 7.25
CA VAL A 224 -8.24 -4.19 7.89
C VAL A 224 -6.71 -4.17 7.92
N GLN A 225 -6.13 -4.52 9.06
CA GLN A 225 -4.72 -4.85 9.20
C GLN A 225 -4.56 -6.36 9.32
N VAL A 226 -3.95 -6.98 8.33
CA VAL A 226 -3.59 -8.40 8.40
C VAL A 226 -2.26 -8.55 9.13
N LEU A 227 -2.23 -9.38 10.16
CA LEU A 227 -1.06 -9.62 11.00
C LEU A 227 -0.77 -11.12 11.10
N ARG A 228 0.49 -11.50 10.84
CA ARG A 228 0.95 -12.87 11.04
C ARG A 228 1.29 -13.09 12.51
N GLU A 229 0.97 -14.25 13.04
CA GLU A 229 1.33 -14.64 14.42
C GLU A 229 2.84 -14.60 14.66
N THR A 230 3.65 -14.92 13.67
CA THR A 230 5.13 -14.76 13.74
C THR A 230 5.60 -13.32 13.89
N THR A 231 4.74 -12.34 13.61
CA THR A 231 5.04 -10.92 13.88
C THR A 231 4.65 -10.53 15.30
N LEU A 232 3.54 -11.08 15.81
CA LEU A 232 3.01 -10.78 17.14
C LEU A 232 3.82 -11.45 18.26
N ALA A 233 4.22 -12.72 18.04
CA ALA A 233 4.94 -13.52 19.03
C ALA A 233 6.10 -14.28 18.35
N PRO A 234 7.15 -13.59 17.89
CA PRO A 234 8.27 -14.23 17.20
C PRO A 234 8.99 -15.29 18.05
N GLU A 235 8.95 -15.15 19.35
CA GLU A 235 9.51 -16.10 20.35
C GLU A 235 8.83 -17.46 20.34
N ASP A 236 7.58 -17.56 19.91
CA ASP A 236 6.86 -18.84 19.78
C ASP A 236 7.28 -19.63 18.52
N PHE A 237 7.96 -19.00 17.59
CA PHE A 237 8.28 -19.54 16.26
C PHE A 237 9.78 -19.69 16.06
N ILE A 238 10.35 -20.67 16.76
CA ILE A 238 11.78 -20.96 16.74
C ILE A 238 12.00 -22.30 16.01
N LYS A 239 12.97 -22.35 15.10
CA LYS A 239 13.41 -23.57 14.43
C LYS A 239 14.14 -24.49 15.41
N ALA A 240 14.26 -25.78 15.06
CA ALA A 240 15.00 -26.76 15.86
C ALA A 240 16.46 -26.35 16.18
N ASN A 241 17.06 -25.52 15.35
CA ASN A 241 18.42 -24.99 15.57
C ASN A 241 18.47 -23.71 16.44
N GLY A 242 17.36 -23.32 17.09
CA GLY A 242 17.27 -22.12 17.93
C GLY A 242 17.13 -20.80 17.17
N MET A 243 17.13 -20.82 15.85
CA MET A 243 16.98 -19.60 15.03
C MET A 243 15.50 -19.29 14.84
N PRO A 244 15.11 -18.00 14.75
CA PRO A 244 13.74 -17.60 14.41
C PRO A 244 13.28 -18.23 13.10
N LEU A 245 11.99 -18.60 13.01
CA LEU A 245 11.39 -19.16 11.79
C LEU A 245 11.57 -18.20 10.61
N ARG A 246 11.48 -16.89 10.86
CA ARG A 246 11.79 -15.85 9.88
C ARG A 246 12.59 -14.71 10.51
N SER A 247 13.40 -14.04 9.69
CA SER A 247 14.07 -12.81 10.10
C SER A 247 13.04 -11.67 10.18
N LEU A 248 12.95 -11.03 11.33
CA LEU A 248 12.20 -9.82 11.56
C LEU A 248 13.13 -8.61 11.62
N GLN A 249 12.54 -7.44 11.38
CA GLN A 249 13.21 -6.16 11.63
C GLN A 249 13.61 -6.04 13.12
N ASP A 250 14.42 -5.05 13.41
CA ASP A 250 14.69 -4.67 14.79
C ASP A 250 13.38 -4.41 15.55
N PRO A 251 13.25 -4.85 16.84
CA PRO A 251 12.00 -4.75 17.59
C PRO A 251 11.43 -3.33 17.69
N ALA A 252 12.29 -2.32 17.93
CA ALA A 252 11.85 -0.93 17.99
C ALA A 252 11.39 -0.44 16.61
N THR A 253 12.10 -0.81 15.54
CA THR A 253 11.70 -0.50 14.16
C THR A 253 10.36 -1.15 13.79
N LEU A 254 10.15 -2.41 14.18
CA LEU A 254 8.88 -3.10 13.97
C LEU A 254 7.73 -2.40 14.71
N ALA A 255 7.98 -1.99 15.96
CA ALA A 255 7.01 -1.26 16.78
C ALA A 255 6.62 0.09 16.15
N TRP A 256 7.62 0.88 15.70
CA TRP A 256 7.37 2.13 14.99
C TRP A 256 6.53 1.95 13.72
N ASN A 257 6.87 0.95 12.90
CA ASN A 257 6.15 0.69 11.66
C ASN A 257 4.72 0.24 11.92
N LEU A 258 4.52 -0.74 12.81
CA LEU A 258 3.20 -1.27 13.13
C LEU A 258 2.30 -0.19 13.78
N ALA A 259 2.84 0.55 14.74
CA ALA A 259 2.13 1.61 15.43
C ALA A 259 1.67 2.72 14.47
N THR A 260 2.57 3.20 13.61
CA THR A 260 2.26 4.22 12.61
C THR A 260 1.18 3.74 11.63
N THR A 261 1.32 2.52 11.12
CA THR A 261 0.35 1.93 10.19
C THR A 261 -1.03 1.80 10.83
N CYS A 262 -1.10 1.29 12.05
CA CYS A 262 -2.37 1.10 12.75
C CYS A 262 -3.04 2.42 13.11
N PHE A 263 -2.28 3.41 13.56
CA PHE A 263 -2.80 4.75 13.83
C PHE A 263 -3.39 5.39 12.56
N PHE A 264 -2.67 5.31 11.43
CA PHE A 264 -3.18 5.83 10.16
C PHE A 264 -4.42 5.08 9.67
N LYS A 265 -4.43 3.76 9.73
CA LYS A 265 -5.60 2.94 9.33
C LYS A 265 -6.82 3.19 10.19
N ALA A 266 -6.66 3.42 11.47
CA ALA A 266 -7.74 3.79 12.37
C ALA A 266 -8.37 5.13 11.99
N GLY A 267 -7.64 6.03 11.35
CA GLY A 267 -8.13 7.34 10.87
C GLY A 267 -7.34 8.53 11.39
N GLY A 268 -6.27 8.28 12.17
CA GLY A 268 -5.35 9.32 12.57
C GLY A 268 -4.39 9.71 11.43
N ARG A 269 -3.78 10.88 11.54
CA ARG A 269 -2.79 11.35 10.57
C ARG A 269 -1.44 11.56 11.26
N PRO A 270 -0.47 10.64 11.06
CA PRO A 270 0.83 10.74 11.71
C PRO A 270 1.57 12.04 11.36
N TRP A 271 1.61 12.40 10.07
CA TRP A 271 2.21 13.65 9.57
C TRP A 271 1.62 14.05 8.22
N GLN A 272 1.91 15.26 7.79
CA GLN A 272 1.65 15.79 6.45
C GLN A 272 2.94 16.34 5.84
N LEU A 273 2.91 16.78 4.58
CA LEU A 273 3.99 17.57 4.01
C LEU A 273 4.06 18.94 4.68
N GLY A 274 5.26 19.36 5.10
CA GLY A 274 5.46 20.64 5.76
C GLY A 274 5.30 21.86 4.82
N LYS A 275 5.51 21.63 3.52
CA LYS A 275 5.25 22.60 2.45
C LYS A 275 4.46 21.88 1.36
N ALA A 276 3.16 22.01 1.41
CA ALA A 276 2.30 21.61 0.33
C ALA A 276 2.17 22.75 -0.68
N ARG A 277 2.03 22.41 -1.96
CA ARG A 277 1.74 23.39 -3.02
C ARG A 277 0.23 23.55 -3.16
N PRO A 278 -0.37 24.70 -2.78
CA PRO A 278 -1.83 24.86 -2.83
C PRO A 278 -2.37 24.71 -4.25
N GLY A 279 -3.44 23.96 -4.40
CA GLY A 279 -4.09 23.75 -5.68
C GLY A 279 -3.43 22.68 -6.56
N VAL A 280 -2.47 21.91 -6.04
CA VAL A 280 -1.83 20.84 -6.80
C VAL A 280 -2.46 19.48 -6.46
N CYS A 281 -2.77 18.71 -7.49
CA CYS A 281 -3.24 17.34 -7.40
C CYS A 281 -2.19 16.40 -8.00
N TYR A 282 -1.78 15.38 -7.24
CA TYR A 282 -0.86 14.34 -7.72
C TYR A 282 -1.62 13.03 -7.92
N VAL A 283 -1.46 12.41 -9.09
CA VAL A 283 -2.13 11.16 -9.45
C VAL A 283 -1.10 10.14 -9.90
N GLY A 284 -1.15 8.93 -9.33
CA GLY A 284 -0.36 7.80 -9.83
C GLY A 284 -1.25 6.86 -10.63
N ILE A 285 -0.89 6.58 -11.88
CA ILE A 285 -1.60 5.63 -12.74
C ILE A 285 -0.81 4.32 -12.81
N VAL A 286 -1.54 3.22 -12.66
CA VAL A 286 -1.00 1.87 -12.69
C VAL A 286 -1.80 0.96 -13.58
N PHE A 287 -1.08 0.09 -14.27
CA PHE A 287 -1.64 -1.02 -15.03
C PHE A 287 -1.30 -2.33 -14.34
N LYS A 288 -2.30 -3.20 -14.19
CA LYS A 288 -2.14 -4.55 -13.66
C LYS A 288 -2.94 -5.52 -14.53
N LYS A 289 -2.35 -6.69 -14.82
CA LYS A 289 -3.11 -7.76 -15.50
C LYS A 289 -4.26 -8.20 -14.60
N ASP A 290 -5.45 -8.23 -15.16
CA ASP A 290 -6.64 -8.75 -14.49
C ASP A 290 -6.79 -10.24 -14.84
N PHE A 291 -6.46 -11.10 -13.87
CA PHE A 291 -6.60 -12.55 -14.01
C PHE A 291 -8.01 -13.02 -13.61
N SER A 292 -8.86 -12.14 -13.09
CA SER A 292 -10.26 -12.45 -12.78
C SER A 292 -11.14 -12.46 -14.03
N SER A 293 -10.63 -11.99 -15.18
CA SER A 293 -11.32 -12.07 -16.46
C SER A 293 -10.99 -13.38 -17.19
N PRO A 294 -11.98 -14.02 -17.85
CA PRO A 294 -11.76 -15.17 -18.72
C PRO A 294 -10.85 -14.88 -19.93
N GLU A 295 -10.71 -13.61 -20.31
CA GLU A 295 -9.90 -13.20 -21.44
C GLU A 295 -8.45 -12.88 -21.01
N PRO A 296 -7.45 -13.66 -21.48
CA PRO A 296 -6.06 -13.39 -21.19
C PRO A 296 -5.61 -12.03 -21.78
N GLY A 297 -4.95 -11.22 -20.98
CA GLY A 297 -4.35 -9.97 -21.47
C GLY A 297 -5.05 -8.69 -21.02
N ASN A 298 -6.15 -8.77 -20.28
CA ASN A 298 -6.81 -7.60 -19.73
C ASN A 298 -5.92 -6.92 -18.69
N ALA A 299 -5.82 -5.59 -18.77
CA ALA A 299 -5.16 -4.77 -17.77
C ALA A 299 -6.22 -3.95 -17.01
N CYS A 300 -6.06 -3.87 -15.70
CA CYS A 300 -6.83 -2.96 -14.86
C CYS A 300 -5.99 -1.70 -14.65
N CYS A 301 -6.56 -0.53 -14.93
CA CYS A 301 -5.96 0.74 -14.58
C CYS A 301 -6.54 1.23 -13.26
N GLY A 302 -5.68 1.55 -12.33
CA GLY A 302 -6.03 2.22 -11.08
C GLY A 302 -5.37 3.58 -11.01
N ALA A 303 -6.09 4.58 -10.50
CA ALA A 303 -5.53 5.88 -10.19
C ALA A 303 -5.49 6.07 -8.67
N GLN A 304 -4.39 6.60 -8.17
CA GLN A 304 -4.22 6.98 -6.78
C GLN A 304 -3.99 8.49 -6.74
N MET A 305 -4.98 9.21 -6.24
CA MET A 305 -4.89 10.65 -6.06
C MET A 305 -4.32 10.97 -4.68
N PHE A 306 -3.34 11.85 -4.62
CA PHE A 306 -2.82 12.41 -3.38
C PHE A 306 -3.00 13.92 -3.39
N LEU A 307 -3.57 14.43 -2.31
CA LEU A 307 -3.77 15.85 -2.08
C LEU A 307 -2.58 16.44 -1.33
N GLU A 308 -2.54 17.76 -1.29
CA GLU A 308 -1.56 18.51 -0.50
C GLU A 308 -1.54 18.10 0.98
N SER A 309 -2.68 17.67 1.53
CA SER A 309 -2.80 17.16 2.90
C SER A 309 -2.12 15.81 3.13
N GLY A 310 -1.70 15.11 2.06
CA GLY A 310 -1.19 13.74 2.14
C GLY A 310 -2.29 12.67 2.16
N ASP A 311 -3.56 13.07 2.09
CA ASP A 311 -4.67 12.12 1.95
C ASP A 311 -4.67 11.51 0.56
N GLY A 312 -4.83 10.19 0.52
CA GLY A 312 -4.92 9.45 -0.72
C GLY A 312 -6.32 8.87 -0.93
N VAL A 313 -6.78 8.89 -2.17
CA VAL A 313 -8.01 8.24 -2.62
C VAL A 313 -7.69 7.37 -3.81
N VAL A 314 -8.27 6.17 -3.83
CA VAL A 314 -8.04 5.20 -4.90
C VAL A 314 -9.28 5.11 -5.79
N PHE A 315 -9.06 5.18 -7.09
CA PHE A 315 -10.06 5.00 -8.13
C PHE A 315 -9.71 3.76 -8.95
N ARG A 316 -10.71 2.99 -9.35
CA ARG A 316 -10.55 1.93 -10.34
C ARG A 316 -10.89 2.49 -11.71
N GLY A 317 -9.97 2.31 -12.66
CA GLY A 317 -10.22 2.57 -14.08
C GLY A 317 -10.95 1.40 -14.75
N ALA A 318 -11.21 1.56 -16.04
CA ALA A 318 -11.77 0.52 -16.88
C ALA A 318 -10.82 -0.68 -17.01
N VAL A 319 -11.40 -1.85 -17.23
CA VAL A 319 -10.68 -3.09 -17.57
C VAL A 319 -10.80 -3.33 -19.06
N GLY A 320 -9.73 -3.71 -19.72
CA GLY A 320 -9.76 -4.01 -21.16
C GLY A 320 -8.39 -4.46 -21.69
N PRO A 321 -8.35 -4.91 -22.95
CA PRO A 321 -7.12 -5.31 -23.62
C PRO A 321 -6.34 -4.06 -24.08
N TRP A 322 -5.65 -3.42 -23.15
CA TRP A 322 -4.93 -2.17 -23.40
C TRP A 322 -3.46 -2.36 -23.81
N MET A 323 -3.08 -3.51 -24.35
CA MET A 323 -1.74 -3.75 -24.91
C MET A 323 -1.65 -3.21 -26.34
N THR A 324 -0.59 -2.45 -26.63
CA THR A 324 -0.21 -2.14 -28.02
C THR A 324 0.59 -3.30 -28.59
N GLU A 325 0.38 -3.63 -29.88
CA GLU A 325 1.10 -4.71 -30.57
C GLU A 325 2.60 -4.45 -30.73
N THR A 326 3.05 -3.21 -30.56
CA THR A 326 4.41 -2.75 -30.88
C THR A 326 5.29 -2.42 -29.68
N ASP A 327 4.69 -2.16 -28.51
CA ASP A 327 5.41 -1.87 -27.27
C ASP A 327 4.78 -2.68 -26.12
N ASP A 328 5.60 -3.25 -25.24
CA ASP A 328 5.13 -3.91 -24.00
C ASP A 328 4.50 -2.92 -22.98
N ASP A 329 4.26 -1.67 -23.39
CA ASP A 329 3.67 -0.63 -22.57
C ASP A 329 2.13 -0.63 -22.72
N PHE A 330 1.42 -0.45 -21.59
CA PHE A 330 -0.03 -0.34 -21.55
C PHE A 330 -0.43 1.12 -21.68
N HIS A 331 -1.42 1.40 -22.55
CA HIS A 331 -1.98 2.73 -22.76
C HIS A 331 -3.49 2.71 -22.69
N LEU A 332 -4.10 3.78 -22.15
CA LEU A 332 -5.54 3.95 -22.13
C LEU A 332 -6.04 4.62 -23.41
N PRO A 333 -7.11 4.11 -24.04
CA PRO A 333 -7.85 4.86 -25.03
C PRO A 333 -8.35 6.20 -24.45
N ARG A 334 -8.47 7.22 -25.29
CA ARG A 334 -8.85 8.58 -24.91
C ARG A 334 -10.13 8.64 -24.05
N ASP A 335 -11.18 7.88 -24.41
CA ASP A 335 -12.43 7.83 -23.67
C ASP A 335 -12.25 7.26 -22.25
N LYS A 336 -11.39 6.23 -22.08
CA LYS A 336 -11.09 5.59 -20.80
C LYS A 336 -10.17 6.45 -19.94
N ALA A 337 -9.19 7.10 -20.56
CA ALA A 337 -8.33 8.09 -19.91
C ALA A 337 -9.16 9.25 -19.35
N ARG A 338 -10.09 9.78 -20.16
CA ARG A 338 -11.05 10.81 -19.74
C ARG A 338 -11.94 10.33 -18.59
N ALA A 339 -12.54 9.15 -18.71
CA ALA A 339 -13.43 8.62 -17.67
C ALA A 339 -12.71 8.45 -16.32
N LEU A 340 -11.48 7.89 -16.33
CA LEU A 340 -10.68 7.73 -15.13
C LEU A 340 -10.33 9.08 -14.49
N MET A 341 -9.87 10.02 -15.31
CA MET A 341 -9.44 11.33 -14.79
C MET A 341 -10.63 12.18 -14.33
N GLN A 342 -11.81 12.01 -14.92
CA GLN A 342 -13.04 12.66 -14.46
C GLN A 342 -13.35 12.28 -13.00
N LEU A 343 -13.22 11.01 -12.63
CA LEU A 343 -13.41 10.56 -11.25
C LEU A 343 -12.43 11.25 -10.28
N VAL A 344 -11.18 11.43 -10.70
CA VAL A 344 -10.15 12.12 -9.92
C VAL A 344 -10.49 13.59 -9.73
N VAL A 345 -10.84 14.27 -10.81
CA VAL A 345 -11.15 15.72 -10.78
C VAL A 345 -12.42 15.99 -9.98
N ASP A 346 -13.42 15.13 -10.09
CA ASP A 346 -14.65 15.27 -9.31
C ASP A 346 -14.41 15.08 -7.81
N ALA A 347 -13.56 14.11 -7.45
CA ALA A 347 -13.17 13.92 -6.05
C ALA A 347 -12.32 15.09 -5.53
N TYR A 348 -11.43 15.64 -6.36
CA TYR A 348 -10.68 16.85 -6.00
C TYR A 348 -11.64 18.02 -5.73
N ARG A 349 -12.57 18.31 -6.65
CA ARG A 349 -13.56 19.39 -6.50
C ARG A 349 -14.42 19.24 -5.24
N LYS A 350 -14.84 18.01 -4.93
CA LYS A 350 -15.62 17.70 -3.73
C LYS A 350 -14.89 18.12 -2.45
N ASN A 351 -13.56 17.97 -2.41
CA ASN A 351 -12.74 18.29 -1.25
C ASN A 351 -12.24 19.77 -1.24
N HIS A 352 -12.43 20.50 -2.34
CA HIS A 352 -11.92 21.88 -2.53
C HIS A 352 -13.03 22.87 -2.91
N GLY A 353 -14.23 22.73 -2.33
CA GLY A 353 -15.31 23.68 -2.52
C GLY A 353 -15.83 23.83 -3.95
N GLY A 354 -15.61 22.82 -4.81
CA GLY A 354 -16.02 22.82 -6.21
C GLY A 354 -14.93 23.32 -7.18
N GLU A 355 -13.79 23.80 -6.68
CA GLU A 355 -12.69 24.30 -7.51
C GLU A 355 -11.91 23.14 -8.15
N ALA A 356 -11.51 23.32 -9.42
CA ALA A 356 -10.60 22.42 -10.10
C ALA A 356 -9.15 22.64 -9.63
N PRO A 357 -8.25 21.61 -9.75
CA PRO A 357 -6.85 21.82 -9.44
C PRO A 357 -6.22 22.85 -10.38
N LYS A 358 -5.30 23.67 -9.88
CA LYS A 358 -4.49 24.59 -10.69
C LYS A 358 -3.42 23.83 -11.48
N GLU A 359 -2.87 22.78 -10.87
CA GLU A 359 -1.89 21.90 -11.49
C GLU A 359 -2.29 20.44 -11.21
N LEU A 360 -2.22 19.61 -12.25
CA LEU A 360 -2.52 18.18 -12.18
C LEU A 360 -1.30 17.40 -12.68
N PHE A 361 -0.56 16.79 -11.74
CA PHE A 361 0.59 15.96 -12.05
C PHE A 361 0.19 14.49 -12.12
N ILE A 362 0.40 13.86 -13.26
CA ILE A 362 0.08 12.45 -13.50
C ILE A 362 1.37 11.65 -13.58
N HIS A 363 1.60 10.78 -12.61
CA HIS A 363 2.79 9.94 -12.50
C HIS A 363 2.53 8.55 -13.04
N GLY A 364 3.44 8.04 -13.87
CA GLY A 364 3.39 6.69 -14.42
C GLY A 364 4.78 6.06 -14.52
N LYS A 365 4.83 4.74 -14.66
CA LYS A 365 6.07 4.00 -14.96
C LYS A 365 6.37 3.97 -16.46
N THR A 366 5.36 4.11 -17.30
CA THR A 366 5.40 4.16 -18.76
C THR A 366 5.31 5.61 -19.25
N ARG A 367 5.60 5.85 -20.52
CA ARG A 367 5.33 7.13 -21.15
C ARG A 367 3.84 7.23 -21.44
N PHE A 368 3.31 8.42 -21.37
CA PHE A 368 1.94 8.71 -21.76
C PHE A 368 1.91 9.08 -23.24
N ASP A 369 1.00 8.48 -23.98
CA ASP A 369 0.81 8.77 -25.39
C ASP A 369 -0.06 10.02 -25.66
N ALA A 370 -0.41 10.30 -26.92
CA ALA A 370 -1.20 11.46 -27.29
C ALA A 370 -2.68 11.28 -26.92
N GLU A 371 -3.21 10.07 -27.07
CA GLU A 371 -4.63 9.77 -26.79
C GLU A 371 -4.93 9.87 -25.29
N GLU A 372 -4.06 9.30 -24.44
CA GLU A 372 -4.15 9.44 -22.98
C GLU A 372 -4.11 10.92 -22.56
N TRP A 373 -3.16 11.66 -23.09
CA TRP A 373 -2.97 13.08 -22.82
C TRP A 373 -4.20 13.93 -23.16
N GLU A 374 -4.77 13.74 -24.35
CA GLU A 374 -5.99 14.43 -24.76
C GLU A 374 -7.16 14.08 -23.83
N GLY A 375 -7.31 12.78 -23.50
CA GLY A 375 -8.33 12.33 -22.57
C GLY A 375 -8.22 12.98 -21.18
N PHE A 376 -6.99 13.13 -20.66
CA PHE A 376 -6.77 13.80 -19.36
C PHE A 376 -7.12 15.29 -19.41
N ARG A 377 -6.71 15.98 -20.48
CA ARG A 377 -6.96 17.42 -20.64
C ARG A 377 -8.45 17.79 -20.76
N GLU A 378 -9.24 16.93 -21.33
CA GLU A 378 -10.69 17.16 -21.48
C GLU A 378 -11.47 17.22 -20.15
N THR A 379 -10.86 16.79 -19.04
CA THR A 379 -11.53 16.70 -17.73
C THR A 379 -11.37 17.94 -16.87
N VAL A 380 -10.46 18.83 -17.24
CA VAL A 380 -10.11 20.04 -16.46
C VAL A 380 -10.31 21.30 -17.30
N PRO A 381 -10.51 22.45 -16.63
CA PRO A 381 -10.53 23.75 -17.31
C PRO A 381 -9.23 24.02 -18.08
N PRO A 382 -9.27 24.83 -19.16
CA PRO A 382 -8.09 25.15 -19.97
C PRO A 382 -6.93 25.78 -19.19
N GLU A 383 -7.23 26.47 -18.10
CA GLU A 383 -6.26 27.13 -17.19
C GLU A 383 -5.55 26.13 -16.26
N THR A 384 -6.05 24.91 -16.09
CA THR A 384 -5.36 23.89 -15.31
C THR A 384 -4.13 23.38 -16.07
N ASN A 385 -2.95 23.50 -15.46
CA ASN A 385 -1.73 22.95 -16.01
C ASN A 385 -1.68 21.42 -15.75
N VAL A 386 -1.79 20.62 -16.81
CA VAL A 386 -1.71 19.16 -16.74
C VAL A 386 -0.31 18.72 -17.16
N VAL A 387 0.36 17.90 -16.33
CA VAL A 387 1.72 17.43 -16.55
C VAL A 387 1.80 15.94 -16.35
N CYS A 388 2.24 15.21 -17.38
CA CYS A 388 2.50 13.77 -17.28
C CYS A 388 3.98 13.51 -17.04
N VAL A 389 4.29 12.81 -15.95
CA VAL A 389 5.66 12.54 -15.51
C VAL A 389 5.90 11.03 -15.45
N ARG A 390 6.87 10.56 -16.21
CA ARG A 390 7.37 9.20 -16.13
C ARG A 390 8.44 9.11 -15.05
N ILE A 391 8.26 8.19 -14.10
CA ILE A 391 9.17 7.99 -12.97
C ILE A 391 9.50 6.50 -12.85
N ARG A 392 10.78 6.15 -12.93
CA ARG A 392 11.22 4.76 -12.76
C ARG A 392 12.64 4.68 -12.18
N PRO A 393 12.95 3.63 -11.39
CA PRO A 393 14.33 3.37 -10.98
C PRO A 393 15.23 3.14 -12.21
N ASP A 394 16.43 3.68 -12.17
CA ASP A 394 17.44 3.47 -13.20
C ASP A 394 18.69 2.82 -12.58
N ALA A 395 18.87 1.52 -12.82
CA ALA A 395 20.03 0.77 -12.33
C ALA A 395 21.27 0.92 -13.19
N SER A 396 21.14 1.50 -14.39
CA SER A 396 22.26 1.66 -15.34
C SER A 396 23.19 2.82 -14.97
N LEU A 397 22.67 3.77 -14.15
CA LEU A 397 23.43 4.94 -13.71
C LEU A 397 23.83 4.80 -12.23
N LYS A 398 25.13 4.82 -11.98
CA LYS A 398 25.69 4.81 -10.63
C LYS A 398 26.54 6.05 -10.43
N LEU A 399 26.41 6.65 -9.24
CA LEU A 399 27.23 7.79 -8.84
C LEU A 399 27.99 7.42 -7.56
N PHE A 400 29.31 7.61 -7.60
CA PHE A 400 30.19 7.32 -6.49
C PHE A 400 30.75 8.62 -5.91
N ARG A 401 30.73 8.72 -4.60
CA ARG A 401 31.39 9.81 -3.87
C ARG A 401 32.77 9.37 -3.42
N HIS A 402 33.72 10.28 -3.47
CA HIS A 402 35.04 10.05 -2.86
C HIS A 402 34.90 9.98 -1.33
N GLY A 403 35.46 8.94 -0.70
CA GLY A 403 35.40 8.73 0.75
C GLY A 403 34.61 7.49 1.14
N THR A 404 34.19 7.43 2.40
CA THR A 404 33.54 6.23 3.00
C THR A 404 32.02 6.25 2.99
N THR A 405 31.41 7.36 2.57
CA THR A 405 29.95 7.50 2.55
C THR A 405 29.41 7.43 1.13
N ASN A 406 28.18 6.92 0.99
CA ASN A 406 27.45 6.96 -0.27
C ASN A 406 27.08 8.40 -0.64
N ILE A 407 26.61 8.57 -1.89
CA ILE A 407 26.01 9.84 -2.32
C ILE A 407 24.82 10.19 -1.43
N GLY A 408 24.60 11.49 -1.21
CA GLY A 408 23.50 12.00 -0.40
C GLY A 408 22.12 11.77 -1.04
N ARG A 409 21.12 11.54 -0.22
CA ARG A 409 19.72 11.68 -0.63
C ARG A 409 19.46 13.14 -1.03
N GLY A 410 18.64 13.36 -2.05
CA GLY A 410 18.33 14.69 -2.59
C GLY A 410 19.30 15.16 -3.68
N ILE A 411 20.41 14.48 -3.91
CA ILE A 411 21.30 14.81 -5.03
C ILE A 411 20.57 14.52 -6.36
N ALA A 412 20.72 15.43 -7.32
CA ALA A 412 20.10 15.32 -8.62
C ALA A 412 21.09 15.70 -9.75
N TRP A 413 20.85 15.12 -10.91
CA TRP A 413 21.49 15.49 -12.16
C TRP A 413 20.41 15.90 -13.17
N VAL A 414 20.34 17.20 -13.46
CA VAL A 414 19.47 17.74 -14.49
C VAL A 414 20.15 17.54 -15.84
N ARG A 415 19.53 16.74 -16.72
CA ARG A 415 20.04 16.46 -18.05
C ARG A 415 19.48 17.44 -19.10
N SER A 416 18.23 17.84 -18.93
CA SER A 416 17.54 18.80 -19.79
C SER A 416 16.33 19.40 -19.04
N SER A 417 15.63 20.35 -19.63
CA SER A 417 14.41 20.94 -19.05
C SER A 417 13.26 19.93 -18.85
N TRP A 418 13.34 18.74 -19.42
CA TRP A 418 12.32 17.71 -19.34
C TRP A 418 12.83 16.38 -18.76
N ARG A 419 14.12 16.25 -18.44
CA ARG A 419 14.69 14.99 -17.90
C ARG A 419 15.75 15.23 -16.85
N ALA A 420 15.58 14.53 -15.71
CA ALA A 420 16.53 14.54 -14.61
C ALA A 420 16.69 13.15 -13.98
N TYR A 421 17.73 12.99 -13.17
CA TYR A 421 18.00 11.84 -12.31
C TYR A 421 18.06 12.33 -10.88
N LEU A 422 17.27 11.72 -9.99
CA LEU A 422 17.15 12.12 -8.58
C LEU A 422 17.47 10.93 -7.67
N TRP A 423 18.44 11.07 -6.79
CA TRP A 423 18.74 10.08 -5.75
C TRP A 423 17.82 10.27 -4.55
N THR A 424 16.69 9.60 -4.57
CA THR A 424 15.72 9.56 -3.47
C THR A 424 16.14 8.65 -2.32
N LYS A 425 17.13 7.81 -2.53
CA LYS A 425 17.88 7.04 -1.53
C LYS A 425 19.33 7.50 -1.53
N GLY A 426 19.99 7.42 -0.39
CA GLY A 426 21.37 7.83 -0.25
C GLY A 426 21.73 8.06 1.20
N PHE A 427 22.93 8.58 1.43
CA PHE A 427 23.38 8.97 2.77
C PHE A 427 22.48 10.06 3.34
N VAL A 428 22.01 9.84 4.57
CA VAL A 428 21.22 10.80 5.33
C VAL A 428 22.03 11.26 6.54
N PRO A 429 22.37 12.55 6.64
CA PRO A 429 23.19 13.05 7.75
C PRO A 429 22.64 12.72 9.13
N ARG A 430 21.30 12.85 9.33
CA ARG A 430 20.64 12.53 10.60
C ARG A 430 20.81 11.06 11.01
N LEU A 431 20.85 10.14 10.04
CA LEU A 431 21.02 8.71 10.29
C LEU A 431 22.49 8.27 10.24
N GLN A 432 23.41 9.14 9.84
CA GLN A 432 24.84 8.89 9.65
C GLN A 432 25.16 7.71 8.73
N THR A 433 24.20 7.32 7.89
CA THR A 433 24.31 6.14 7.04
C THR A 433 23.35 6.19 5.85
N TYR A 434 23.52 5.18 5.00
CA TYR A 434 22.55 4.77 3.99
C TYR A 434 22.11 3.33 4.29
N ALA A 435 20.83 3.13 4.50
CA ALA A 435 20.26 1.83 4.90
C ALA A 435 20.16 0.79 3.76
N GLY A 436 20.73 1.03 2.59
CA GLY A 436 20.77 0.12 1.46
C GLY A 436 21.96 -0.83 1.47
N ARG A 437 21.83 -1.97 0.76
CA ARG A 437 22.92 -2.96 0.61
C ARG A 437 23.88 -2.64 -0.55
N GLU A 438 23.42 -1.85 -1.51
CA GLU A 438 24.16 -1.49 -2.73
C GLU A 438 24.23 0.02 -2.89
N VAL A 439 25.11 0.48 -3.78
CA VAL A 439 25.18 1.91 -4.16
C VAL A 439 23.78 2.35 -4.64
N PRO A 440 23.26 3.48 -4.13
CA PRO A 440 21.92 3.93 -4.45
C PRO A 440 21.72 4.16 -5.95
N ASN A 441 20.59 3.70 -6.47
CA ASN A 441 20.14 4.00 -7.83
C ASN A 441 19.31 5.26 -7.83
N PRO A 442 19.41 6.14 -8.85
CA PRO A 442 18.51 7.25 -9.00
C PRO A 442 17.13 6.82 -9.52
N LEU A 443 16.17 7.70 -9.37
CA LEU A 443 14.98 7.73 -10.19
C LEU A 443 15.26 8.54 -11.46
N SER A 444 14.95 7.97 -12.62
CA SER A 444 14.81 8.73 -13.88
C SER A 444 13.46 9.40 -13.89
N ILE A 445 13.44 10.72 -13.98
CA ILE A 445 12.26 11.56 -14.03
C ILE A 445 12.21 12.21 -15.39
N GLU A 446 11.08 12.04 -16.11
CA GLU A 446 10.89 12.53 -17.45
C GLU A 446 9.49 13.18 -17.57
N ILE A 447 9.44 14.47 -17.92
CA ILE A 447 8.19 15.14 -18.30
C ILE A 447 7.87 14.66 -19.71
N SER A 448 6.88 13.77 -19.84
CA SER A 448 6.50 13.15 -21.10
C SER A 448 5.45 13.94 -21.86
N ARG A 449 4.62 14.71 -21.15
CA ARG A 449 3.60 15.61 -21.70
C ARG A 449 3.41 16.81 -20.78
N GLY A 450 2.97 17.94 -21.33
CA GLY A 450 2.77 19.20 -20.59
C GLY A 450 4.08 19.93 -20.33
N GLU A 451 4.01 21.04 -19.61
CA GLU A 451 5.15 21.90 -19.29
C GLU A 451 5.25 22.11 -17.77
N ALA A 452 6.44 21.90 -17.23
CA ALA A 452 6.75 22.16 -15.84
C ALA A 452 8.26 22.44 -15.67
N VAL A 453 8.61 23.11 -14.60
CA VAL A 453 10.00 23.31 -14.17
C VAL A 453 10.51 22.00 -13.58
N ILE A 454 11.54 21.40 -14.20
CA ILE A 454 12.04 20.07 -13.81
C ILE A 454 12.52 20.03 -12.36
N GLU A 455 13.10 21.11 -11.84
CA GLU A 455 13.52 21.26 -10.46
C GLU A 455 12.34 21.18 -9.49
N GLN A 456 11.20 21.75 -9.85
CA GLN A 456 9.98 21.66 -9.07
C GLN A 456 9.42 20.23 -9.08
N VAL A 457 9.43 19.57 -10.25
CA VAL A 457 9.01 18.16 -10.36
C VAL A 457 9.88 17.27 -9.48
N MET A 458 11.20 17.48 -9.46
CA MET A 458 12.11 16.73 -8.59
C MET A 458 11.80 16.98 -7.10
N ALA A 459 11.55 18.22 -6.71
CA ALA A 459 11.19 18.57 -5.32
C ALA A 459 9.87 17.90 -4.90
N ASP A 460 8.85 17.91 -5.76
CA ASP A 460 7.57 17.26 -5.53
C ASP A 460 7.75 15.73 -5.41
N VAL A 461 8.50 15.10 -6.31
CA VAL A 461 8.80 13.66 -6.25
C VAL A 461 9.52 13.29 -4.95
N LEU A 462 10.53 14.08 -4.54
CA LEU A 462 11.24 13.85 -3.27
C LEU A 462 10.30 13.99 -2.06
N ALA A 463 9.42 14.99 -2.07
CA ALA A 463 8.43 15.21 -1.02
C ALA A 463 7.44 14.03 -0.92
N LEU A 464 6.94 13.54 -2.04
CA LEU A 464 6.01 12.41 -2.09
C LEU A 464 6.63 11.08 -1.62
N THR A 465 7.97 10.97 -1.52
CA THR A 465 8.62 9.81 -0.90
C THR A 465 8.46 9.77 0.63
N LYS A 466 7.98 10.85 1.25
CA LYS A 466 7.78 10.95 2.70
C LYS A 466 6.38 10.50 3.17
N LEU A 467 5.43 10.31 2.27
CA LEU A 467 4.02 10.04 2.60
C LEU A 467 3.69 8.53 2.70
N ASN A 468 4.66 7.72 3.08
CA ASN A 468 4.43 6.30 3.32
C ASN A 468 4.08 6.03 4.78
N TYR A 469 2.80 5.79 5.07
CA TYR A 469 2.31 5.49 6.43
C TYR A 469 2.35 4.00 6.79
N ASN A 470 2.77 3.11 5.87
CA ASN A 470 3.02 1.69 6.19
C ASN A 470 4.36 1.46 6.91
N THR A 471 5.17 2.51 7.00
CA THR A 471 6.46 2.47 7.68
C THR A 471 6.78 3.83 8.27
N CYS A 472 7.50 3.85 9.39
CA CYS A 472 8.00 5.07 10.00
C CYS A 472 9.49 5.22 9.68
N ILE A 473 9.81 5.50 8.41
CA ILE A 473 11.17 5.65 7.90
C ILE A 473 11.44 7.08 7.42
N TYR A 474 12.70 7.46 7.30
CA TYR A 474 13.10 8.80 6.89
C TYR A 474 12.53 9.21 5.53
N GLY A 475 12.49 8.30 4.59
CA GLY A 475 11.87 8.47 3.27
C GLY A 475 11.96 7.20 2.44
N ASP A 476 10.99 7.01 1.56
CA ASP A 476 10.97 5.88 0.63
C ASP A 476 11.85 6.18 -0.60
N GLY A 477 12.13 5.15 -1.39
CA GLY A 477 12.87 5.31 -2.65
C GLY A 477 12.01 5.70 -3.83
N ILE A 478 10.68 5.58 -3.70
CA ILE A 478 9.70 5.83 -4.77
C ILE A 478 8.59 6.70 -4.19
N PRO A 479 8.07 7.71 -4.93
CA PRO A 479 6.97 8.54 -4.45
C PRO A 479 5.72 7.69 -4.16
N VAL A 480 4.94 8.11 -3.18
CA VAL A 480 3.74 7.39 -2.73
C VAL A 480 2.75 7.12 -3.85
N THR A 481 2.64 8.02 -4.83
CA THR A 481 1.82 7.86 -6.04
C THR A 481 2.12 6.58 -6.84
N LEU A 482 3.36 6.08 -6.77
CA LEU A 482 3.79 4.86 -7.47
C LEU A 482 4.19 3.72 -6.52
N ARG A 483 4.44 4.03 -5.24
CA ARG A 483 4.94 3.05 -4.27
C ARG A 483 3.96 1.91 -4.02
N PHE A 484 2.69 2.23 -3.91
CA PHE A 484 1.64 1.27 -3.64
C PHE A 484 0.83 0.89 -4.88
N ALA A 485 1.24 1.40 -6.02
CA ALA A 485 0.55 1.20 -7.26
C ALA A 485 0.33 -0.30 -7.57
N ASP A 486 1.39 -1.10 -7.45
CA ASP A 486 1.33 -2.55 -7.68
C ASP A 486 0.43 -3.24 -6.63
N ALA A 487 0.61 -2.91 -5.34
CA ALA A 487 -0.18 -3.52 -4.25
C ALA A 487 -1.67 -3.16 -4.33
N VAL A 488 -1.99 -1.91 -4.65
CA VAL A 488 -3.37 -1.47 -4.88
C VAL A 488 -3.96 -2.19 -6.09
N GLY A 489 -3.21 -2.30 -7.19
CA GLY A 489 -3.62 -3.03 -8.38
C GLY A 489 -3.92 -4.50 -8.07
N GLU A 490 -3.07 -5.17 -7.28
CA GLU A 490 -3.28 -6.55 -6.82
C GLU A 490 -4.59 -6.70 -6.04
N ILE A 491 -4.88 -5.80 -5.11
CA ILE A 491 -6.15 -5.84 -4.37
C ILE A 491 -7.34 -5.55 -5.28
N LEU A 492 -7.21 -4.58 -6.21
CA LEU A 492 -8.29 -4.24 -7.13
C LEU A 492 -8.69 -5.41 -8.07
N THR A 493 -7.76 -6.32 -8.36
CA THR A 493 -7.96 -7.48 -9.25
C THR A 493 -8.13 -8.81 -8.51
N ALA A 494 -8.05 -8.81 -7.17
CA ALA A 494 -8.00 -10.06 -6.40
C ALA A 494 -9.37 -10.75 -6.19
N ALA A 495 -10.48 -10.06 -6.46
CA ALA A 495 -11.83 -10.61 -6.35
C ALA A 495 -12.73 -10.08 -7.47
N PRO A 496 -13.67 -10.90 -7.99
CA PRO A 496 -14.69 -10.42 -8.91
C PRO A 496 -15.59 -9.41 -8.18
N ARG A 497 -16.05 -8.40 -8.91
CA ARG A 497 -16.91 -7.37 -8.34
C ARG A 497 -18.29 -7.42 -8.97
N LYS A 498 -19.30 -7.44 -8.11
CA LYS A 498 -20.71 -7.38 -8.52
C LYS A 498 -21.20 -5.95 -8.76
N ASN A 499 -20.58 -4.97 -8.11
CA ASN A 499 -20.99 -3.56 -8.18
C ASN A 499 -19.76 -2.63 -8.33
N GLU A 500 -19.96 -1.46 -8.95
CA GLU A 500 -18.97 -0.38 -8.93
C GLU A 500 -18.86 0.18 -7.51
N LEU A 501 -17.64 0.15 -6.97
CA LEU A 501 -17.38 0.75 -5.67
C LEU A 501 -17.10 2.24 -5.84
N PRO A 502 -17.62 3.09 -4.94
CA PRO A 502 -17.19 4.47 -4.88
C PRO A 502 -15.69 4.56 -4.59
N PRO A 503 -15.05 5.67 -4.95
CA PRO A 503 -13.66 5.92 -4.58
C PRO A 503 -13.49 5.78 -3.06
N LEU A 504 -12.51 4.98 -2.64
CA LEU A 504 -12.25 4.71 -1.22
C LEU A 504 -10.93 5.35 -0.78
N PRO A 505 -10.84 5.81 0.49
CA PRO A 505 -9.60 6.26 1.08
C PRO A 505 -8.48 5.22 0.97
N PHE A 506 -7.26 5.70 0.77
CA PHE A 506 -6.07 4.88 0.57
C PHE A 506 -5.81 3.87 1.70
N ARG A 507 -6.20 4.20 2.94
CA ARG A 507 -6.05 3.34 4.13
C ARG A 507 -6.74 1.97 4.03
N TYR A 508 -7.70 1.78 3.13
CA TYR A 508 -8.37 0.49 2.91
C TYR A 508 -7.52 -0.48 2.09
N TYR A 509 -6.57 0.02 1.33
CA TYR A 509 -5.74 -0.78 0.42
C TYR A 509 -4.35 -1.12 0.99
N ILE A 510 -3.81 -0.32 1.86
CA ILE A 510 -2.46 -0.52 2.42
C ILE A 510 -2.43 -1.44 3.64
#